data_1820960cbe49711cdc7adf486133e3df
#
_entry.id   1820960cbe49711cdc7adf486133e3df
#
_cell.length_a   1.000
_cell.length_b   1.000
_cell.length_c   1.000
_cell.angle_alpha   90.00
_cell.angle_beta   90.00
_cell.angle_gamma   90.00
#
_symmetry.space_group_name_H-M   'P 1'
#
loop_
_entity.id
_entity.type
_entity.pdbx_description
1 polymer ?
#
loop_
_entity_poly.entity_id
_entity_poly.type
_entity_poly.pdbx_seq_one_letter_code
_entity_poly.pdbx_strand_id
1 'polypeptide(L)'
;MIRASVGKPAPDFTATAVMDGRLKGKTALIYTENYQRLTGTAEISLSAYTSANHWVALIFFPKAWSFVCPTEIRAFSERLEEFLYSRSCAVVFASTDTELCLRAWNHTNEMEGGLGGVHVPLMSDSNHKISRDYGVLLEDEGVAERALFIIDPKGNVRNITISDADVGRSVDETLRIIDALAFKDEYGEGCPVNWKKGEAGLKMAEQTKVEGPIEMKKSWSEWARPKLQRAWSGQSQRSIGSGTIRTLNTFKSVSVTPPSPLVSPTSSAIGIMERNMEAAFANHNIGLAT
;
A
#
# COMPACT_ATOMS: atom_id res chain seq x y z
N MET A 1 -16.87 18.69 -6.30
CA MET A 1 -15.59 18.17 -5.78
C MET A 1 -14.97 17.30 -6.85
N ILE A 2 -13.78 17.61 -7.33
CA ILE A 2 -13.05 16.73 -8.25
C ILE A 2 -12.47 15.62 -7.36
N ARG A 3 -12.90 14.41 -7.58
CA ARG A 3 -12.37 13.23 -6.88
C ARG A 3 -11.50 12.46 -7.86
N ALA A 4 -10.27 12.13 -7.47
CA ALA A 4 -9.40 11.31 -8.30
C ALA A 4 -10.08 9.98 -8.65
N SER A 5 -10.00 9.57 -9.91
CA SER A 5 -10.61 8.33 -10.39
C SER A 5 -9.77 7.67 -11.47
N VAL A 6 -9.82 6.34 -11.55
CA VAL A 6 -9.03 5.56 -12.52
C VAL A 6 -9.41 5.95 -13.95
N GLY A 7 -8.40 6.13 -14.79
CA GLY A 7 -8.53 6.54 -16.19
C GLY A 7 -8.77 8.05 -16.40
N LYS A 8 -8.68 8.85 -15.35
CA LYS A 8 -8.80 10.31 -15.41
C LYS A 8 -7.49 10.99 -15.01
N PRO A 9 -7.26 12.25 -15.44
CA PRO A 9 -6.13 13.02 -14.95
C PRO A 9 -6.13 13.11 -13.43
N ALA A 10 -4.96 12.89 -12.84
CA ALA A 10 -4.75 13.08 -11.41
C ALA A 10 -4.80 14.57 -11.06
N PRO A 11 -5.37 14.97 -9.92
CA PRO A 11 -5.22 16.33 -9.42
C PRO A 11 -3.73 16.68 -9.27
N ASP A 12 -3.32 17.81 -9.87
CA ASP A 12 -1.95 18.28 -9.72
C ASP A 12 -1.72 18.81 -8.31
N PHE A 13 -0.50 18.64 -7.83
CA PHE A 13 -0.08 19.16 -6.52
C PHE A 13 1.30 19.79 -6.60
N THR A 14 1.50 20.76 -5.73
CA THR A 14 2.83 21.31 -5.39
C THR A 14 2.86 21.45 -3.88
N ALA A 15 3.84 20.86 -3.23
CA ALA A 15 3.94 20.88 -1.77
C ALA A 15 5.37 20.68 -1.30
N THR A 16 5.62 21.08 -0.06
CA THR A 16 6.89 20.85 0.65
C THR A 16 6.97 19.39 1.09
N ALA A 17 8.08 18.74 0.80
CA ALA A 17 8.38 17.39 1.28
C ALA A 17 9.68 17.39 2.08
N VAL A 18 9.70 16.60 3.15
CA VAL A 18 10.90 16.27 3.91
C VAL A 18 11.65 15.17 3.18
N MET A 19 12.97 15.34 3.04
CA MET A 19 13.84 14.41 2.35
C MET A 19 15.12 14.17 3.15
N ASP A 20 15.64 12.94 3.12
CA ASP A 20 16.98 12.69 3.63
C ASP A 20 18.04 13.22 2.62
N GLY A 21 18.82 14.18 3.03
CA GLY A 21 19.90 14.77 2.20
C GLY A 21 21.05 13.82 1.86
N ARG A 22 20.96 12.55 2.28
CA ARG A 22 21.96 11.49 1.96
C ARG A 22 21.68 10.77 0.66
N LEU A 23 20.62 11.12 -0.08
CA LEU A 23 20.35 10.58 -1.41
C LEU A 23 21.56 10.81 -2.33
N LYS A 24 22.04 9.75 -2.98
CA LYS A 24 23.21 9.76 -3.89
C LYS A 24 22.80 9.38 -5.31
N GLY A 25 23.56 9.90 -6.29
CA GLY A 25 23.44 9.51 -7.70
C GLY A 25 22.12 9.93 -8.35
N LYS A 26 21.61 9.08 -9.26
CA LYS A 26 20.38 9.37 -10.02
C LYS A 26 19.14 9.56 -9.15
N THR A 27 19.09 8.93 -7.98
CA THR A 27 17.99 9.09 -7.01
C THR A 27 17.88 10.54 -6.55
N ALA A 28 19.01 11.19 -6.31
CA ALA A 28 19.04 12.60 -5.96
C ALA A 28 18.42 13.48 -7.05
N LEU A 29 18.69 13.19 -8.32
CA LEU A 29 18.23 14.01 -9.46
C LEU A 29 16.69 13.97 -9.63
N ILE A 30 16.04 12.87 -9.31
CA ILE A 30 14.59 12.74 -9.41
C ILE A 30 13.87 13.59 -8.38
N TYR A 31 14.48 13.80 -7.19
CA TYR A 31 13.84 14.47 -6.06
C TYR A 31 14.44 15.82 -5.68
N THR A 32 15.54 16.28 -6.31
CA THR A 32 16.40 17.31 -5.71
C THR A 32 16.56 18.62 -6.47
N GLU A 33 15.81 18.91 -7.53
CA GLU A 33 15.97 20.18 -8.25
C GLU A 33 15.84 21.42 -7.33
N ASN A 34 15.07 21.30 -6.22
CA ASN A 34 14.85 22.39 -5.25
C ASN A 34 15.19 21.98 -3.80
N TYR A 35 16.12 21.04 -3.60
CA TYR A 35 16.46 20.59 -2.25
C TYR A 35 17.18 21.66 -1.43
N GLN A 36 16.60 22.04 -0.32
CA GLN A 36 17.21 22.98 0.63
C GLN A 36 17.97 22.21 1.72
N ARG A 37 19.30 22.15 1.59
CA ARG A 37 20.17 21.38 2.48
C ARG A 37 20.06 21.76 3.96
N LEU A 38 19.80 23.04 4.26
CA LEU A 38 19.68 23.54 5.65
C LEU A 38 18.39 23.08 6.33
N THR A 39 17.30 22.96 5.57
CA THR A 39 15.98 22.58 6.10
C THR A 39 15.67 21.10 5.95
N GLY A 40 16.39 20.38 5.09
CA GLY A 40 16.09 18.99 4.75
C GLY A 40 14.75 18.87 4.01
N THR A 41 14.34 19.89 3.25
CA THR A 41 13.08 19.93 2.54
C THR A 41 13.28 20.27 1.06
N ALA A 42 12.36 19.86 0.23
CA ALA A 42 12.26 20.24 -1.17
C ALA A 42 10.81 20.55 -1.53
N GLU A 43 10.60 21.42 -2.50
CA GLU A 43 9.30 21.54 -3.15
C GLU A 43 9.20 20.47 -4.22
N ILE A 44 8.12 19.68 -4.18
CA ILE A 44 7.84 18.64 -5.15
C ILE A 44 6.47 18.88 -5.80
N SER A 45 6.34 18.50 -7.07
CA SER A 45 5.08 18.58 -7.79
C SER A 45 4.83 17.35 -8.66
N LEU A 46 3.56 17.01 -8.89
CA LEU A 46 3.20 15.91 -9.79
C LEU A 46 3.70 16.20 -11.21
N SER A 47 3.53 17.43 -11.66
CA SER A 47 3.95 17.88 -12.99
C SER A 47 5.46 17.72 -13.23
N ALA A 48 6.30 17.91 -12.21
CA ALA A 48 7.75 17.69 -12.32
C ALA A 48 8.08 16.21 -12.60
N TYR A 49 7.43 15.28 -11.91
CA TYR A 49 7.63 13.85 -12.14
C TYR A 49 7.13 13.39 -13.50
N THR A 50 5.93 13.81 -13.89
CA THR A 50 5.34 13.42 -15.18
C THR A 50 6.10 14.01 -16.37
N SER A 51 6.58 15.26 -16.27
CA SER A 51 7.43 15.89 -17.29
C SER A 51 8.77 15.18 -17.46
N ALA A 52 9.30 14.56 -16.39
CA ALA A 52 10.48 13.71 -16.45
C ALA A 52 10.16 12.26 -16.88
N ASN A 53 8.94 11.99 -17.34
CA ASN A 53 8.46 10.68 -17.79
C ASN A 53 8.49 9.59 -16.69
N HIS A 54 8.23 9.96 -15.45
CA HIS A 54 8.14 9.04 -14.33
C HIS A 54 6.71 8.65 -14.01
N TRP A 55 6.52 7.38 -13.63
CA TRP A 55 5.37 6.94 -12.86
C TRP A 55 5.44 7.54 -11.45
N VAL A 56 4.30 7.71 -10.80
CA VAL A 56 4.23 8.17 -9.42
C VAL A 56 3.37 7.21 -8.59
N ALA A 57 3.93 6.68 -7.53
CA ALA A 57 3.21 6.03 -6.45
C ALA A 57 3.00 7.06 -5.33
N LEU A 58 1.84 7.69 -5.32
CA LEU A 58 1.44 8.65 -4.28
C LEU A 58 0.70 7.90 -3.17
N ILE A 59 1.25 7.94 -1.96
CA ILE A 59 0.88 7.08 -0.85
C ILE A 59 0.46 7.94 0.34
N PHE A 60 -0.85 8.10 0.52
CA PHE A 60 -1.38 8.79 1.70
C PHE A 60 -1.35 7.89 2.93
N PHE A 61 -1.03 8.46 4.08
CA PHE A 61 -1.09 7.80 5.38
C PHE A 61 -1.72 8.71 6.42
N PRO A 62 -2.39 8.16 7.46
CA PRO A 62 -3.19 8.96 8.40
C PRO A 62 -2.38 10.00 9.17
N LYS A 63 -1.30 9.59 9.85
CA LYS A 63 -0.51 10.51 10.69
C LYS A 63 0.86 9.95 11.04
N ALA A 64 1.80 10.85 11.29
CA ALA A 64 3.09 10.55 11.88
C ALA A 64 2.95 9.98 13.32
N TRP A 65 4.00 9.35 13.82
CA TRP A 65 4.09 8.80 15.17
C TRP A 65 3.03 7.73 15.50
N SER A 66 2.49 7.06 14.46
CA SER A 66 1.57 5.93 14.59
C SER A 66 2.30 4.59 14.50
N PHE A 67 1.58 3.46 14.62
CA PHE A 67 2.20 2.14 14.67
C PHE A 67 2.35 1.49 13.28
N VAL A 68 1.36 1.59 12.42
CA VAL A 68 1.38 0.95 11.09
C VAL A 68 2.15 1.78 10.07
N CYS A 69 1.99 3.11 10.07
CA CYS A 69 2.58 4.00 9.08
C CYS A 69 4.11 3.89 8.97
N PRO A 70 4.90 3.80 10.07
CA PRO A 70 6.35 3.68 9.96
C PRO A 70 6.77 2.35 9.32
N THR A 71 6.02 1.27 9.49
CA THR A 71 6.34 -0.02 8.88
C THR A 71 6.23 0.03 7.37
N GLU A 72 5.20 0.71 6.83
CA GLU A 72 5.04 0.91 5.39
C GLU A 72 6.15 1.80 4.82
N ILE A 73 6.36 2.98 5.42
CA ILE A 73 7.32 3.97 4.92
C ILE A 73 8.72 3.36 4.84
N ARG A 74 9.14 2.60 5.86
CA ARG A 74 10.43 1.90 5.85
C ARG A 74 10.49 0.83 4.77
N ALA A 75 9.48 -0.04 4.66
CA ALA A 75 9.46 -1.10 3.67
C ALA A 75 9.54 -0.56 2.23
N PHE A 76 8.84 0.53 1.93
CA PHE A 76 8.96 1.21 0.64
C PHE A 76 10.32 1.89 0.45
N SER A 77 10.87 2.49 1.51
CA SER A 77 12.19 3.14 1.48
C SER A 77 13.32 2.14 1.25
N GLU A 78 13.28 0.97 1.89
CA GLU A 78 14.27 -0.10 1.70
C GLU A 78 14.29 -0.63 0.26
N ARG A 79 13.14 -0.63 -0.41
CA ARG A 79 12.99 -1.12 -1.77
C ARG A 79 12.85 0.00 -2.81
N LEU A 80 13.20 1.22 -2.46
CA LEU A 80 13.05 2.41 -3.32
C LEU A 80 13.75 2.26 -4.67
N GLU A 81 14.92 1.60 -4.71
CA GLU A 81 15.67 1.37 -5.93
C GLU A 81 14.90 0.52 -6.96
N GLU A 82 14.07 -0.42 -6.52
CA GLU A 82 13.23 -1.23 -7.41
C GLU A 82 12.15 -0.39 -8.11
N PHE A 83 11.66 0.64 -7.46
CA PHE A 83 10.74 1.59 -8.06
C PHE A 83 11.45 2.53 -9.04
N LEU A 84 12.53 3.16 -8.59
CA LEU A 84 13.20 4.22 -9.34
C LEU A 84 13.95 3.68 -10.57
N TYR A 85 14.82 2.67 -10.39
CA TYR A 85 15.70 2.23 -11.47
C TYR A 85 15.05 1.22 -12.39
N SER A 86 14.25 0.32 -11.86
CA SER A 86 13.66 -0.75 -12.67
C SER A 86 12.35 -0.34 -13.35
N ARG A 87 11.66 0.68 -12.83
CA ARG A 87 10.29 1.07 -13.25
C ARG A 87 10.13 2.55 -13.54
N SER A 88 11.16 3.36 -13.35
CA SER A 88 11.07 4.83 -13.45
C SER A 88 9.87 5.37 -12.66
N CYS A 89 9.67 4.88 -11.43
CA CYS A 89 8.55 5.24 -10.58
C CYS A 89 9.03 5.99 -9.34
N ALA A 90 8.58 7.22 -9.17
CA ALA A 90 8.78 7.98 -7.94
C ALA A 90 7.79 7.49 -6.87
N VAL A 91 8.26 7.33 -5.64
CA VAL A 91 7.42 7.01 -4.47
C VAL A 91 7.35 8.23 -3.60
N VAL A 92 6.15 8.70 -3.28
CA VAL A 92 5.91 9.89 -2.44
C VAL A 92 4.90 9.53 -1.36
N PHE A 93 5.29 9.69 -0.11
CA PHE A 93 4.35 9.58 1.02
C PHE A 93 3.77 10.94 1.35
N ALA A 94 2.49 10.98 1.72
CA ALA A 94 1.76 12.21 2.02
C ALA A 94 0.90 12.06 3.28
N SER A 95 0.90 13.08 4.12
CA SER A 95 -0.04 13.18 5.26
C SER A 95 -0.41 14.64 5.52
N THR A 96 -1.42 14.83 6.36
CA THR A 96 -1.83 16.17 6.82
C THR A 96 -0.91 16.77 7.89
N ASP A 97 0.12 16.03 8.32
CA ASP A 97 1.12 16.54 9.25
C ASP A 97 1.94 17.69 8.63
N THR A 98 2.45 18.58 9.49
CA THR A 98 3.33 19.65 9.05
C THR A 98 4.72 19.11 8.69
N GLU A 99 5.46 19.84 7.85
CA GLU A 99 6.84 19.49 7.48
C GLU A 99 7.77 19.43 8.69
N LEU A 100 7.50 20.20 9.73
CA LEU A 100 8.28 20.17 10.98
C LEU A 100 8.06 18.86 11.75
N CYS A 101 6.80 18.39 11.83
CA CYS A 101 6.46 17.12 12.43
C CYS A 101 7.10 15.97 11.66
N LEU A 102 6.94 15.93 10.33
CA LEU A 102 7.51 14.90 9.46
C LEU A 102 9.04 14.87 9.54
N ARG A 103 9.69 16.03 9.62
CA ARG A 103 11.13 16.12 9.76
C ARG A 103 11.61 15.59 11.11
N ALA A 104 10.96 15.97 12.19
CA ALA A 104 11.28 15.47 13.52
C ALA A 104 11.14 13.94 13.54
N TRP A 105 10.03 13.42 13.01
CA TRP A 105 9.77 11.99 12.94
C TRP A 105 10.80 11.23 12.09
N ASN A 106 11.20 11.80 10.94
CA ASN A 106 12.21 11.18 10.07
C ASN A 106 13.59 11.12 10.72
N HIS A 107 13.97 12.11 11.52
CA HIS A 107 15.28 12.17 12.18
C HIS A 107 15.35 11.37 13.49
N THR A 108 14.22 11.06 14.10
CA THR A 108 14.17 10.29 15.34
C THR A 108 14.47 8.82 15.08
N ASN A 109 15.21 8.22 16.01
CA ASN A 109 15.59 6.80 15.93
C ASN A 109 14.35 5.89 15.97
N GLU A 110 14.45 4.75 15.31
CA GLU A 110 13.38 3.72 15.28
C GLU A 110 13.01 3.21 16.67
N MET A 111 13.99 3.05 17.56
CA MET A 111 13.77 2.61 18.94
C MET A 111 12.95 3.59 19.76
N GLU A 112 12.89 4.86 19.32
CA GLU A 112 12.13 5.94 19.93
C GLU A 112 10.83 6.24 19.17
N GLY A 113 10.42 5.34 18.26
CA GLY A 113 9.22 5.48 17.45
C GLY A 113 9.38 6.35 16.19
N GLY A 114 10.60 6.76 15.87
CA GLY A 114 10.93 7.52 14.66
C GLY A 114 11.07 6.65 13.41
N LEU A 115 11.42 7.27 12.28
CA LEU A 115 11.66 6.57 11.01
C LEU A 115 13.12 6.15 10.80
N GLY A 116 14.07 6.74 11.54
CA GLY A 116 15.48 6.41 11.42
C GLY A 116 16.19 6.95 10.17
N GLY A 117 15.56 7.87 9.42
CA GLY A 117 16.14 8.48 8.22
C GLY A 117 15.78 7.73 6.93
N VAL A 118 14.51 7.71 6.55
CA VAL A 118 14.03 7.11 5.29
C VAL A 118 14.38 7.96 4.07
N HIS A 119 14.46 7.32 2.89
CA HIS A 119 14.88 7.96 1.64
C HIS A 119 13.71 8.39 0.75
N VAL A 120 12.49 8.00 1.09
CA VAL A 120 11.28 8.44 0.36
C VAL A 120 10.88 9.84 0.80
N PRO A 121 10.43 10.73 -0.10
CA PRO A 121 9.87 12.02 0.26
C PRO A 121 8.64 11.87 1.15
N LEU A 122 8.59 12.66 2.22
CA LEU A 122 7.44 12.78 3.12
C LEU A 122 6.78 14.14 2.87
N MET A 123 5.73 14.18 2.08
CA MET A 123 5.02 15.39 1.66
C MET A 123 4.05 15.85 2.74
N SER A 124 4.11 17.14 3.07
CA SER A 124 3.19 17.79 3.99
C SER A 124 1.99 18.37 3.23
N ASP A 125 0.79 17.91 3.58
CA ASP A 125 -0.49 18.46 3.13
C ASP A 125 -1.23 19.13 4.29
N SER A 126 -0.51 19.95 5.07
CA SER A 126 -1.03 20.59 6.28
C SER A 126 -2.24 21.52 6.05
N ASN A 127 -2.49 21.93 4.82
CA ASN A 127 -3.69 22.67 4.43
C ASN A 127 -4.85 21.78 3.96
N HIS A 128 -4.66 20.46 3.97
CA HIS A 128 -5.63 19.43 3.59
C HIS A 128 -6.13 19.51 2.12
N LYS A 129 -5.46 20.31 1.30
CA LYS A 129 -5.90 20.55 -0.06
C LYS A 129 -5.72 19.31 -0.93
N ILE A 130 -4.55 18.68 -0.86
CA ILE A 130 -4.19 17.53 -1.71
C ILE A 130 -5.06 16.33 -1.32
N SER A 131 -5.15 16.00 -0.04
CA SER A 131 -6.00 14.92 0.46
C SER A 131 -7.47 15.10 0.06
N ARG A 132 -7.97 16.34 0.08
CA ARG A 132 -9.33 16.67 -0.34
C ARG A 132 -9.51 16.53 -1.85
N ASP A 133 -8.56 17.01 -2.65
CA ASP A 133 -8.62 16.94 -4.11
C ASP A 133 -8.55 15.48 -4.61
N TYR A 134 -7.79 14.64 -3.91
CA TYR A 134 -7.73 13.20 -4.15
C TYR A 134 -8.94 12.43 -3.58
N GLY A 135 -9.74 13.06 -2.73
CA GLY A 135 -10.96 12.50 -2.14
C GLY A 135 -10.69 11.48 -1.05
N VAL A 136 -9.58 11.64 -0.33
CA VAL A 136 -9.11 10.75 0.76
C VAL A 136 -8.99 11.46 2.10
N LEU A 137 -9.47 12.69 2.22
CA LEU A 137 -9.51 13.40 3.50
C LEU A 137 -10.71 12.93 4.32
N LEU A 138 -10.46 12.51 5.55
CA LEU A 138 -11.48 12.32 6.59
C LEU A 138 -11.69 13.68 7.25
N GLU A 139 -12.72 14.41 6.78
CA GLU A 139 -12.95 15.81 7.18
C GLU A 139 -13.16 15.97 8.69
N ASP A 140 -13.79 14.99 9.34
CA ASP A 140 -14.09 15.02 10.78
C ASP A 140 -12.82 14.80 11.63
N GLU A 141 -11.85 14.05 11.12
CA GLU A 141 -10.61 13.72 11.83
C GLU A 141 -9.43 14.63 11.41
N GLY A 142 -9.54 15.28 10.25
CA GLY A 142 -8.47 16.08 9.67
C GLY A 142 -7.25 15.27 9.21
N VAL A 143 -7.42 13.97 8.94
CA VAL A 143 -6.35 13.07 8.49
C VAL A 143 -6.69 12.46 7.14
N ALA A 144 -5.66 12.00 6.42
CA ALA A 144 -5.88 11.26 5.20
C ALA A 144 -6.19 9.78 5.47
N GLU A 145 -7.04 9.17 4.63
CA GLU A 145 -7.17 7.71 4.57
C GLU A 145 -5.84 7.06 4.19
N ARG A 146 -5.71 5.78 4.48
CA ARG A 146 -4.60 4.95 3.99
C ARG A 146 -4.82 4.59 2.53
N ALA A 147 -4.45 5.49 1.63
CA ALA A 147 -4.70 5.38 0.20
C ALA A 147 -3.41 5.40 -0.63
N LEU A 148 -3.42 4.65 -1.73
CA LEU A 148 -2.32 4.59 -2.70
C LEU A 148 -2.88 4.83 -4.09
N PHE A 149 -2.24 5.75 -4.82
CA PHE A 149 -2.54 6.07 -6.21
C PHE A 149 -1.33 5.76 -7.07
N ILE A 150 -1.52 5.00 -8.14
CA ILE A 150 -0.52 4.83 -9.18
C ILE A 150 -0.90 5.74 -10.35
N ILE A 151 -0.01 6.66 -10.69
CA ILE A 151 -0.20 7.67 -11.72
C ILE A 151 0.82 7.40 -12.82
N ASP A 152 0.37 7.40 -14.08
CA ASP A 152 1.25 7.17 -15.22
C ASP A 152 2.03 8.43 -15.62
N PRO A 153 3.06 8.32 -16.48
CA PRO A 153 3.82 9.47 -16.97
C PRO A 153 3.01 10.51 -17.73
N LYS A 154 1.77 10.17 -18.15
CA LYS A 154 0.84 11.10 -18.78
C LYS A 154 -0.01 11.86 -17.76
N GLY A 155 0.20 11.60 -16.46
CA GLY A 155 -0.55 12.22 -15.37
C GLY A 155 -1.93 11.60 -15.12
N ASN A 156 -2.24 10.40 -15.62
CA ASN A 156 -3.53 9.76 -15.38
C ASN A 156 -3.43 8.78 -14.21
N VAL A 157 -4.46 8.74 -13.38
CA VAL A 157 -4.61 7.73 -12.33
C VAL A 157 -4.89 6.38 -12.97
N ARG A 158 -4.06 5.39 -12.66
CA ARG A 158 -4.17 4.04 -13.22
C ARG A 158 -4.64 2.99 -12.21
N ASN A 159 -4.37 3.21 -10.95
CA ASN A 159 -4.82 2.35 -9.85
C ASN A 159 -5.09 3.19 -8.61
N ILE A 160 -6.07 2.78 -7.82
CA ILE A 160 -6.39 3.34 -6.50
C ILE A 160 -6.61 2.17 -5.56
N THR A 161 -5.91 2.20 -4.42
CA THR A 161 -6.12 1.26 -3.32
C THR A 161 -6.37 2.05 -2.05
N ILE A 162 -7.47 1.80 -1.37
CA ILE A 162 -7.79 2.36 -0.05
C ILE A 162 -7.92 1.19 0.91
N SER A 163 -7.19 1.24 2.00
CA SER A 163 -7.14 0.19 3.02
C SER A 163 -7.67 0.74 4.34
N ASP A 164 -8.08 -0.17 5.22
CA ASP A 164 -8.34 0.14 6.62
C ASP A 164 -7.11 0.79 7.27
N ALA A 165 -7.35 1.68 8.23
CA ALA A 165 -6.30 2.46 8.89
C ALA A 165 -5.23 1.58 9.56
N ASP A 166 -5.61 0.39 10.01
CA ASP A 166 -4.74 -0.53 10.74
C ASP A 166 -4.14 -1.64 9.86
N VAL A 167 -4.38 -1.60 8.53
CA VAL A 167 -3.88 -2.61 7.58
C VAL A 167 -2.89 -1.99 6.60
N GLY A 168 -1.61 -2.34 6.76
CA GLY A 168 -0.52 -1.88 5.89
C GLY A 168 -0.61 -2.43 4.46
N ARG A 169 -0.16 -1.64 3.48
CA ARG A 169 -0.15 -1.99 2.06
C ARG A 169 1.09 -2.79 1.68
N SER A 170 0.96 -3.63 0.66
CA SER A 170 2.03 -4.49 0.18
C SER A 170 2.91 -3.78 -0.86
N VAL A 171 4.21 -3.76 -0.62
CA VAL A 171 5.22 -3.28 -1.58
C VAL A 171 5.22 -4.16 -2.83
N ASP A 172 5.17 -5.50 -2.65
CA ASP A 172 5.17 -6.47 -3.76
C ASP A 172 3.97 -6.28 -4.68
N GLU A 173 2.78 -6.06 -4.11
CA GLU A 173 1.58 -5.82 -4.90
C GLU A 173 1.65 -4.48 -5.65
N THR A 174 2.22 -3.45 -5.01
CA THR A 174 2.43 -2.15 -5.68
C THR A 174 3.37 -2.29 -6.88
N LEU A 175 4.49 -2.98 -6.71
CA LEU A 175 5.44 -3.28 -7.80
C LEU A 175 4.80 -4.12 -8.90
N ARG A 176 4.03 -5.15 -8.53
CA ARG A 176 3.31 -6.01 -9.47
C ARG A 176 2.30 -5.23 -10.32
N ILE A 177 1.55 -4.31 -9.71
CA ILE A 177 0.58 -3.47 -10.42
C ILE A 177 1.29 -2.54 -11.41
N ILE A 178 2.39 -1.90 -11.01
CA ILE A 178 3.18 -1.04 -11.92
C ILE A 178 3.70 -1.86 -13.11
N ASP A 179 4.26 -3.05 -12.86
CA ASP A 179 4.73 -3.93 -13.92
C ASP A 179 3.60 -4.35 -14.87
N ALA A 180 2.42 -4.67 -14.33
CA ALA A 180 1.26 -5.05 -15.13
C ALA A 180 0.72 -3.88 -15.99
N LEU A 181 0.73 -2.67 -15.44
CA LEU A 181 0.30 -1.48 -16.17
C LEU A 181 1.29 -1.12 -17.29
N ALA A 182 2.60 -1.21 -17.00
CA ALA A 182 3.65 -0.98 -17.99
C ALA A 182 3.57 -2.03 -19.11
N PHE A 183 3.41 -3.31 -18.78
CA PHE A 183 3.21 -4.40 -19.74
C PHE A 183 2.01 -4.15 -20.65
N LYS A 184 0.86 -3.78 -20.07
CA LYS A 184 -0.33 -3.43 -20.85
C LYS A 184 -0.08 -2.27 -21.80
N ASP A 185 0.65 -1.24 -21.36
CA ASP A 185 0.94 -0.07 -22.18
C ASP A 185 1.93 -0.38 -23.31
N GLU A 186 2.89 -1.31 -23.09
CA GLU A 186 3.90 -1.74 -24.07
C GLU A 186 3.31 -2.71 -25.10
N TYR A 187 2.56 -3.73 -24.67
CA TYR A 187 2.11 -4.82 -25.54
C TYR A 187 0.63 -4.73 -25.95
N GLY A 188 -0.15 -3.89 -25.30
CA GLY A 188 -1.59 -3.80 -25.54
C GLY A 188 -2.39 -5.03 -25.08
N GLU A 189 -1.74 -5.93 -24.34
CA GLU A 189 -2.34 -7.18 -23.84
C GLU A 189 -2.90 -7.00 -22.43
N GLY A 190 -3.96 -7.75 -22.09
CA GLY A 190 -4.51 -7.77 -20.74
C GLY A 190 -3.67 -8.65 -19.81
N CYS A 191 -3.55 -8.26 -18.55
CA CYS A 191 -2.89 -9.07 -17.52
C CYS A 191 -3.93 -9.93 -16.80
N PRO A 192 -3.83 -11.28 -16.81
CA PRO A 192 -4.73 -12.13 -16.05
C PRO A 192 -4.58 -11.97 -14.54
N VAL A 193 -5.50 -12.56 -13.77
CA VAL A 193 -5.42 -12.59 -12.30
C VAL A 193 -4.07 -13.16 -11.84
N ASN A 194 -3.47 -12.53 -10.82
CA ASN A 194 -2.16 -12.90 -10.26
C ASN A 194 -0.98 -12.87 -11.27
N TRP A 195 -1.14 -12.17 -12.38
CA TRP A 195 -0.07 -12.01 -13.37
C TRP A 195 1.19 -11.45 -12.73
N LYS A 196 2.34 -11.99 -13.12
CA LYS A 196 3.67 -11.54 -12.71
C LYS A 196 4.50 -11.19 -13.93
N LYS A 197 5.47 -10.28 -13.74
CA LYS A 197 6.41 -9.89 -14.79
C LYS A 197 7.10 -11.12 -15.39
N GLY A 198 7.05 -11.22 -16.72
CA GLY A 198 7.57 -12.35 -17.47
C GLY A 198 6.54 -13.43 -17.83
N GLU A 199 5.31 -13.33 -17.33
CA GLU A 199 4.22 -14.21 -17.75
C GLU A 199 3.52 -13.65 -19.01
N ALA A 200 2.85 -14.54 -19.75
CA ALA A 200 2.11 -14.16 -20.96
C ALA A 200 0.88 -13.31 -20.61
N GLY A 201 0.61 -12.31 -21.43
CA GLY A 201 -0.62 -11.53 -21.40
C GLY A 201 -1.78 -12.25 -22.13
N LEU A 202 -2.95 -11.65 -22.03
CA LEU A 202 -4.13 -12.03 -22.79
C LEU A 202 -4.24 -11.12 -24.00
N LYS A 203 -4.06 -11.66 -25.19
CA LYS A 203 -4.32 -10.91 -26.44
C LYS A 203 -5.77 -10.50 -26.47
N MET A 204 -6.00 -9.21 -26.49
CA MET A 204 -7.33 -8.68 -26.78
C MET A 204 -7.63 -9.07 -28.21
N ALA A 205 -8.57 -10.02 -28.43
CA ALA A 205 -9.02 -10.33 -29.77
C ALA A 205 -9.40 -9.00 -30.43
N GLU A 206 -8.88 -8.75 -31.63
CA GLU A 206 -9.42 -7.70 -32.48
C GLU A 206 -10.93 -7.90 -32.44
N GLN A 207 -11.67 -6.87 -32.06
CA GLN A 207 -13.10 -6.85 -32.16
C GLN A 207 -13.43 -6.92 -33.66
N THR A 208 -13.30 -8.10 -34.25
CA THR A 208 -13.98 -8.39 -35.49
C THR A 208 -15.44 -8.08 -35.19
N LYS A 209 -15.99 -7.10 -35.93
CA LYS A 209 -17.42 -6.81 -35.93
C LYS A 209 -18.15 -8.12 -35.97
N VAL A 210 -18.67 -8.56 -34.81
CA VAL A 210 -19.51 -9.76 -34.77
C VAL A 210 -20.85 -9.33 -35.33
N GLU A 211 -20.98 -9.44 -36.67
CA GLU A 211 -22.26 -9.40 -37.33
C GLU A 211 -22.94 -10.76 -37.07
N GLY A 212 -23.71 -10.83 -36.01
CA GLY A 212 -24.49 -12.00 -35.64
C GLY A 212 -24.69 -12.20 -34.15
N PRO A 213 -25.69 -12.97 -33.73
CA PRO A 213 -25.91 -13.29 -32.32
C PRO A 213 -24.69 -14.00 -31.74
N ILE A 214 -24.16 -13.52 -30.63
CA ILE A 214 -23.07 -14.16 -29.90
C ILE A 214 -23.65 -15.50 -29.35
N GLU A 215 -23.40 -16.60 -29.98
CA GLU A 215 -23.56 -17.91 -29.34
C GLU A 215 -22.52 -18.02 -28.23
N MET A 216 -22.94 -17.90 -27.01
CA MET A 216 -22.10 -18.22 -25.84
C MET A 216 -21.80 -19.72 -25.83
N LYS A 217 -20.73 -20.13 -26.52
CA LYS A 217 -20.37 -21.54 -26.70
C LYS A 217 -19.81 -22.25 -25.47
N LYS A 218 -19.65 -21.58 -24.32
CA LYS A 218 -19.23 -22.28 -23.08
C LYS A 218 -19.87 -21.66 -21.86
N SER A 219 -20.59 -22.48 -21.10
CA SER A 219 -21.10 -22.10 -19.81
C SER A 219 -19.93 -21.93 -18.82
N TRP A 220 -20.10 -21.09 -17.80
CA TRP A 220 -19.12 -20.88 -16.73
C TRP A 220 -18.66 -22.19 -16.07
N SER A 221 -19.50 -23.20 -16.04
CA SER A 221 -19.20 -24.53 -15.53
C SER A 221 -18.17 -25.33 -16.38
N GLU A 222 -18.01 -25.02 -17.67
CA GLU A 222 -17.00 -25.66 -18.52
C GLU A 222 -15.61 -25.04 -18.34
N TRP A 223 -15.55 -23.75 -17.96
CA TRP A 223 -14.30 -23.06 -17.67
C TRP A 223 -13.67 -23.52 -16.34
N ALA A 224 -14.48 -23.90 -15.38
CA ALA A 224 -14.04 -24.32 -14.04
C ALA A 224 -13.61 -25.81 -13.96
N ARG A 225 -13.95 -26.64 -14.95
CA ARG A 225 -13.71 -28.09 -14.89
C ARG A 225 -12.23 -28.56 -14.89
N PRO A 226 -11.27 -27.94 -15.53
CA PRO A 226 -9.92 -28.54 -15.60
C PRO A 226 -9.16 -28.61 -14.28
N LYS A 227 -9.50 -27.80 -13.29
CA LYS A 227 -8.79 -27.76 -12.00
C LYS A 227 -9.38 -28.69 -10.93
N LEU A 228 -10.64 -29.06 -11.03
CA LEU A 228 -11.30 -29.93 -10.05
C LEU A 228 -11.07 -31.43 -10.32
N GLN A 229 -10.84 -31.85 -11.57
CA GLN A 229 -10.59 -33.25 -11.90
C GLN A 229 -9.23 -33.80 -11.44
N ARG A 230 -8.22 -32.95 -11.22
CA ARG A 230 -6.90 -33.40 -10.72
C ARG A 230 -6.84 -33.63 -9.21
N ALA A 231 -7.77 -33.13 -8.45
CA ALA A 231 -7.78 -33.31 -6.99
C ALA A 231 -8.50 -34.61 -6.55
N TRP A 232 -9.26 -35.27 -7.44
CA TRP A 232 -10.06 -36.43 -7.06
C TRP A 232 -9.66 -37.75 -7.75
N SER A 233 -8.64 -37.78 -8.58
CA SER A 233 -8.17 -39.01 -9.27
C SER A 233 -7.11 -39.80 -8.51
N GLY A 234 -6.92 -39.53 -7.25
CA GLY A 234 -5.90 -40.15 -6.41
C GLY A 234 -6.46 -40.95 -5.25
N GLN A 235 -7.43 -41.86 -5.44
CA GLN A 235 -7.61 -43.00 -4.50
C GLN A 235 -8.44 -44.17 -5.11
N SER A 236 -7.67 -45.21 -5.35
CA SER A 236 -7.98 -46.65 -5.22
C SER A 236 -9.37 -47.17 -5.67
N GLN A 237 -9.36 -47.85 -6.78
CA GLN A 237 -10.27 -48.95 -7.01
C GLN A 237 -10.08 -50.04 -5.94
N ARG A 238 -11.01 -50.15 -5.04
CA ARG A 238 -11.27 -51.40 -4.30
C ARG A 238 -12.70 -51.81 -4.61
N SER A 239 -12.82 -52.94 -5.25
CA SER A 239 -14.07 -53.68 -5.48
C SER A 239 -14.82 -53.93 -4.17
N ILE A 240 -16.05 -53.49 -4.08
CA ILE A 240 -16.94 -53.88 -2.98
C ILE A 240 -18.13 -54.62 -3.59
N GLY A 241 -18.22 -55.87 -3.15
CA GLY A 241 -19.31 -56.77 -3.47
C GLY A 241 -20.65 -56.26 -2.87
N SER A 242 -21.71 -56.78 -3.47
CA SER A 242 -23.10 -56.55 -3.12
C SER A 242 -23.40 -56.82 -1.64
N GLY A 243 -23.88 -55.77 -0.93
CA GLY A 243 -24.32 -55.90 0.46
C GLY A 243 -25.22 -54.74 0.84
N THR A 244 -26.46 -55.05 1.00
CA THR A 244 -27.59 -54.41 1.69
C THR A 244 -27.40 -53.03 2.31
N ILE A 245 -28.19 -52.07 1.82
CA ILE A 245 -28.35 -50.71 2.36
C ILE A 245 -28.96 -50.79 3.78
N ARG A 246 -28.20 -50.33 4.77
CA ARG A 246 -28.75 -49.89 6.08
C ARG A 246 -28.46 -48.40 6.21
N THR A 247 -29.55 -47.63 6.21
CA THR A 247 -29.55 -46.21 6.61
C THR A 247 -29.08 -46.05 8.02
N LEU A 248 -28.01 -45.28 8.23
CA LEU A 248 -27.64 -44.73 9.54
C LEU A 248 -27.41 -43.25 9.38
N ASN A 249 -28.42 -42.47 9.73
CA ASN A 249 -28.32 -41.06 10.10
C ASN A 249 -27.51 -40.95 11.40
N THR A 250 -26.32 -40.37 11.30
CA THR A 250 -25.68 -39.75 12.49
C THR A 250 -24.78 -38.64 12.02
N PHE A 251 -25.37 -37.46 11.93
CA PHE A 251 -24.59 -36.22 11.96
C PHE A 251 -24.05 -36.02 13.38
N LYS A 252 -22.77 -36.28 13.59
CA LYS A 252 -22.08 -35.77 14.79
C LYS A 252 -21.80 -34.30 14.57
N SER A 253 -22.51 -33.45 15.28
CA SER A 253 -22.19 -32.03 15.45
C SER A 253 -20.85 -31.90 16.13
N VAL A 254 -19.86 -31.34 15.42
CA VAL A 254 -18.61 -30.89 16.03
C VAL A 254 -18.95 -29.56 16.71
N SER A 255 -18.99 -29.55 18.04
CA SER A 255 -19.10 -28.34 18.84
C SER A 255 -17.77 -27.57 18.75
N VAL A 256 -17.76 -26.46 18.02
CA VAL A 256 -16.69 -25.48 18.09
C VAL A 256 -16.88 -24.68 19.37
N THR A 257 -16.05 -24.88 20.36
CA THR A 257 -15.97 -24.02 21.53
C THR A 257 -15.40 -22.67 21.11
N PRO A 258 -16.03 -21.53 21.45
CA PRO A 258 -15.45 -20.23 21.18
C PRO A 258 -14.17 -20.02 22.01
N PRO A 259 -13.18 -19.27 21.50
CA PRO A 259 -11.98 -18.95 22.27
C PRO A 259 -12.37 -18.16 23.52
N SER A 260 -11.71 -18.45 24.62
CA SER A 260 -11.89 -17.79 25.91
C SER A 260 -11.66 -16.26 25.76
N PRO A 261 -12.43 -15.43 26.46
CA PRO A 261 -12.22 -13.98 26.40
C PRO A 261 -10.83 -13.62 26.93
N LEU A 262 -10.18 -12.70 26.23
CA LEU A 262 -8.90 -12.10 26.63
C LEU A 262 -9.03 -11.55 28.06
N VAL A 263 -8.17 -12.04 28.94
CA VAL A 263 -8.08 -11.57 30.33
C VAL A 263 -7.58 -10.12 30.27
N SER A 264 -8.37 -9.19 30.79
CA SER A 264 -7.97 -7.80 31.02
C SER A 264 -6.73 -7.78 31.93
N PRO A 265 -5.76 -6.85 31.67
CA PRO A 265 -4.57 -6.76 32.50
C PRO A 265 -4.98 -6.46 33.94
N THR A 266 -4.42 -7.25 34.87
CA THR A 266 -4.67 -7.11 36.29
C THR A 266 -4.15 -5.76 36.81
N SER A 267 -4.81 -5.21 37.83
CA SER A 267 -4.53 -3.92 38.47
C SER A 267 -3.05 -3.72 38.87
N SER A 268 -2.26 -4.80 38.99
CA SER A 268 -0.83 -4.78 39.31
C SER A 268 0.05 -4.33 38.12
N ALA A 269 -0.37 -4.53 36.86
CA ALA A 269 0.39 -4.11 35.69
C ALA A 269 0.29 -2.58 35.47
N ILE A 270 -0.85 -2.00 35.79
CA ILE A 270 -1.08 -0.55 35.71
C ILE A 270 -0.21 0.20 36.74
N GLY A 271 -0.09 -0.32 37.97
CA GLY A 271 0.73 0.28 39.03
C GLY A 271 2.26 0.22 38.78
N ILE A 272 2.73 -0.67 37.90
CA ILE A 272 4.14 -0.72 37.49
C ILE A 272 4.44 0.31 36.41
N MET A 273 3.50 0.56 35.50
CA MET A 273 3.65 1.58 34.45
C MET A 273 3.62 3.00 35.02
N GLU A 274 2.75 3.28 35.99
CA GLU A 274 2.70 4.59 36.67
C GLU A 274 3.99 4.89 37.46
N ARG A 275 4.54 3.92 38.20
CA ARG A 275 5.79 4.11 38.94
C ARG A 275 7.02 4.33 38.04
N ASN A 276 7.04 3.74 36.86
CA ASN A 276 8.12 3.96 35.88
C ASN A 276 8.03 5.34 35.21
N MET A 277 6.84 5.89 35.03
CA MET A 277 6.66 7.25 34.55
C MET A 277 7.08 8.30 35.59
N GLU A 278 6.74 8.13 36.85
CA GLU A 278 7.18 9.05 37.92
C GLU A 278 8.69 9.04 38.12
N ALA A 279 9.35 7.90 38.00
CA ALA A 279 10.81 7.79 38.07
C ALA A 279 11.52 8.49 36.89
N ALA A 280 10.92 8.49 35.70
CA ALA A 280 11.46 9.17 34.53
C ALA A 280 11.36 10.70 34.65
N PHE A 281 10.29 11.22 35.28
CA PHE A 281 10.13 12.65 35.53
C PHE A 281 11.02 13.17 36.65
N ALA A 282 11.35 12.36 37.65
CA ALA A 282 12.23 12.75 38.76
C ALA A 282 13.69 12.92 38.33
N ASN A 283 14.17 12.19 37.34
CA ASN A 283 15.54 12.29 36.83
C ASN A 283 15.80 13.45 35.85
N HIS A 284 14.78 14.18 35.42
CA HIS A 284 14.94 15.31 34.48
C HIS A 284 15.03 16.67 35.17
N ASN A 285 14.91 16.76 36.49
CA ASN A 285 14.94 18.02 37.25
C ASN A 285 16.23 18.30 38.02
N ILE A 286 17.32 17.58 37.72
CA ILE A 286 18.65 17.88 38.33
C ILE A 286 19.58 18.37 37.21
N GLY A 287 19.48 19.66 36.87
CA GLY A 287 20.37 20.23 35.84
C GLY A 287 20.17 21.70 35.49
N LEU A 288 19.58 22.49 36.39
CA LEU A 288 19.55 23.95 36.23
C LEU A 288 19.73 24.64 37.62
N ALA A 289 20.96 24.62 38.13
CA ALA A 289 21.45 25.56 39.14
C ALA A 289 22.97 25.51 39.13
N THR A 290 23.58 26.40 38.45
CA THR A 290 24.68 27.35 38.69
C THR A 290 25.21 27.91 37.38
#